data_2ef884d8ea2dc3e96c2ca62694ebd2e8
#
_entry.id   2ef884d8ea2dc3e96c2ca62694ebd2e8
#
_cell.length_a   1.000
_cell.length_b   1.000
_cell.length_c   1.000
_cell.angle_alpha   90.00
_cell.angle_beta   90.00
_cell.angle_gamma   90.00
#
_symmetry.space_group_name_H-M   'P 1'
#
loop_
_entity.id
_entity.type
_entity.pdbx_description
1 polymer ?
#
loop_
_entity_poly.entity_id
_entity_poly.type
_entity_poly.pdbx_seq_one_letter_code
_entity_poly.pdbx_strand_id
1 'polypeptide(L)'
;MWVSWLTKPLVGEETCRWRLWFKAHNKFDKVPSDFDLARWTADHTQLVNSRADQLRADGYAVFLEGQNDFVVTGANGAKLSGKADIVAINEEDSCVIDCKTGKERHSDKLQVLLYMLMLPRTVNHCRGRVLRGEVRYTDHVIPIDPSAVDDKFKAMLRTYMDMAASDQAPPKAPSHSECRFCEITSADCPERIDEPTAATETDLF
;
A
#
# COMPACT_ATOMS: atom_id res chain seq x y z
N MET A 1 -11.45 0.64 1.81
CA MET A 1 -10.10 -0.01 1.86
C MET A 1 -9.01 1.03 1.75
N TRP A 2 -7.86 0.81 2.34
CA TRP A 2 -6.68 1.65 2.16
C TRP A 2 -5.78 1.08 1.07
N VAL A 3 -5.08 1.96 0.33
CA VAL A 3 -4.08 1.58 -0.68
C VAL A 3 -3.08 0.57 -0.11
N SER A 4 -2.56 0.79 1.10
CA SER A 4 -1.60 -0.08 1.78
C SER A 4 -2.12 -1.52 2.04
N TRP A 5 -3.44 -1.75 2.02
CA TRP A 5 -3.99 -3.11 2.19
C TRP A 5 -3.90 -3.95 0.91
N LEU A 6 -3.82 -3.28 -0.25
CA LEU A 6 -3.77 -3.93 -1.56
C LEU A 6 -2.35 -4.29 -1.99
N THR A 7 -1.34 -3.57 -1.49
CA THR A 7 0.02 -3.64 -2.04
C THR A 7 0.63 -5.04 -1.96
N LYS A 8 0.58 -5.69 -0.80
CA LYS A 8 1.13 -7.04 -0.60
C LYS A 8 0.36 -8.13 -1.37
N PRO A 9 -0.99 -8.18 -1.30
CA PRO A 9 -1.76 -9.12 -2.10
C PRO A 9 -1.48 -9.00 -3.60
N LEU A 10 -1.37 -7.79 -4.13
CA LEU A 10 -1.14 -7.54 -5.55
C LEU A 10 0.21 -8.07 -6.07
N VAL A 11 1.24 -8.15 -5.23
CA VAL A 11 2.56 -8.71 -5.61
C VAL A 11 2.76 -10.16 -5.15
N GLY A 12 1.76 -10.76 -4.50
CA GLY A 12 1.86 -12.12 -3.97
C GLY A 12 2.71 -12.24 -2.68
N GLU A 13 3.06 -11.12 -2.03
CA GLU A 13 3.69 -11.12 -0.71
C GLU A 13 2.71 -11.52 0.41
N GLU A 14 1.42 -11.53 0.11
CA GLU A 14 0.33 -12.00 0.97
C GLU A 14 -0.60 -12.87 0.14
N THR A 15 -0.76 -14.12 0.54
CA THR A 15 -1.56 -15.11 -0.19
C THR A 15 -2.97 -15.26 0.38
N CYS A 16 -3.17 -14.93 1.65
CA CYS A 16 -4.45 -14.98 2.32
C CYS A 16 -5.38 -13.84 1.86
N ARG A 17 -6.06 -14.03 0.73
CA ARG A 17 -6.99 -13.05 0.15
C ARG A 17 -8.19 -12.77 1.06
N TRP A 18 -8.58 -13.73 1.89
CA TRP A 18 -9.64 -13.56 2.88
C TRP A 18 -9.34 -12.41 3.85
N ARG A 19 -8.09 -12.20 4.24
CA ARG A 19 -7.69 -11.09 5.10
C ARG A 19 -8.09 -9.73 4.51
N LEU A 20 -7.82 -9.49 3.22
CA LEU A 20 -8.22 -8.26 2.54
C LEU A 20 -9.73 -8.10 2.50
N TRP A 21 -10.44 -9.16 2.13
CA TRP A 21 -11.90 -9.18 2.10
C TRP A 21 -12.49 -8.90 3.49
N PHE A 22 -12.00 -9.58 4.52
CA PHE A 22 -12.48 -9.41 5.90
C PHE A 22 -12.31 -7.97 6.38
N LYS A 23 -11.16 -7.35 6.14
CA LYS A 23 -10.87 -5.95 6.47
C LYS A 23 -11.76 -4.97 5.72
N ALA A 24 -12.19 -5.30 4.51
CA ALA A 24 -13.09 -4.47 3.72
C ALA A 24 -14.54 -4.49 4.25
N HIS A 25 -14.97 -5.59 4.86
CA HIS A 25 -16.34 -5.83 5.28
C HIS A 25 -16.59 -5.66 6.78
N ASN A 26 -15.55 -5.75 7.61
CA ASN A 26 -15.72 -5.84 9.06
C ASN A 26 -14.97 -4.73 9.80
N LYS A 27 -15.54 -4.28 10.92
CA LYS A 27 -14.80 -3.63 12.00
C LYS A 27 -14.42 -4.72 12.99
N PHE A 28 -13.19 -4.74 13.43
CA PHE A 28 -12.66 -5.79 14.30
C PHE A 28 -11.59 -5.26 15.26
N ASP A 29 -11.39 -5.95 16.36
CA ASP A 29 -10.33 -5.67 17.30
C ASP A 29 -9.01 -6.24 16.76
N LYS A 30 -7.96 -5.41 16.81
CA LYS A 30 -6.66 -5.80 16.27
C LYS A 30 -5.82 -6.51 17.31
N VAL A 31 -5.04 -7.48 16.85
CA VAL A 31 -3.95 -8.02 17.68
C VAL A 31 -3.04 -6.87 18.13
N PRO A 32 -2.70 -6.80 19.43
CA PRO A 32 -1.73 -5.82 19.92
C PRO A 32 -0.40 -5.92 19.15
N SER A 33 0.24 -4.78 18.96
CA SER A 33 1.51 -4.70 18.23
C SER A 33 2.57 -4.05 19.11
N ASP A 34 3.74 -4.67 19.18
CA ASP A 34 4.95 -4.13 19.84
C ASP A 34 5.71 -3.14 18.94
N PHE A 35 5.11 -2.74 17.82
CA PHE A 35 5.72 -1.81 16.88
C PHE A 35 5.84 -0.41 17.49
N ASP A 36 7.06 0.11 17.54
CA ASP A 36 7.35 1.46 18.03
C ASP A 36 6.87 2.52 17.01
N LEU A 37 5.58 2.81 17.08
CA LEU A 37 4.93 3.77 16.20
C LEU A 37 5.50 5.19 16.37
N ALA A 38 5.90 5.58 17.58
CA ALA A 38 6.40 6.92 17.85
C ALA A 38 7.75 7.14 17.14
N ARG A 39 8.66 6.19 17.30
CA ARG A 39 9.96 6.21 16.62
C ARG A 39 9.80 6.17 15.11
N TRP A 40 8.98 5.24 14.59
CA TRP A 40 8.71 5.16 13.16
C TRP A 40 8.15 6.47 12.60
N THR A 41 7.19 7.09 13.30
CA THR A 41 6.61 8.36 12.87
C THR A 41 7.65 9.46 12.80
N ALA A 42 8.56 9.55 13.79
CA ALA A 42 9.64 10.55 13.81
C ALA A 42 10.59 10.35 12.61
N ASP A 43 11.08 9.12 12.39
CA ASP A 43 12.00 8.78 11.31
C ASP A 43 11.36 9.02 9.93
N HIS A 44 10.09 8.63 9.76
CA HIS A 44 9.34 8.84 8.52
C HIS A 44 9.12 10.33 8.24
N THR A 45 8.69 11.10 9.25
CA THR A 45 8.46 12.55 9.11
C THR A 45 9.76 13.26 8.73
N GLN A 46 10.89 12.87 9.32
CA GLN A 46 12.20 13.44 8.97
C GLN A 46 12.55 13.16 7.50
N LEU A 47 12.33 11.93 7.02
CA LEU A 47 12.61 11.56 5.63
C LEU A 47 11.72 12.34 4.65
N VAL A 48 10.43 12.44 4.94
CA VAL A 48 9.46 13.22 4.14
C VAL A 48 9.87 14.69 4.07
N ASN A 49 10.14 15.32 5.21
CA ASN A 49 10.52 16.74 5.26
C ASN A 49 11.82 17.00 4.53
N SER A 50 12.84 16.18 4.75
CA SER A 50 14.14 16.31 4.05
C SER A 50 13.97 16.24 2.52
N ARG A 51 13.14 15.29 2.04
CA ARG A 51 12.86 15.17 0.60
C ARG A 51 12.06 16.36 0.07
N ALA A 52 11.07 16.81 0.81
CA ALA A 52 10.25 17.96 0.45
C ALA A 52 11.10 19.25 0.31
N ASP A 53 12.05 19.47 1.21
CA ASP A 53 12.93 20.64 1.17
C ASP A 53 13.90 20.61 -0.03
N GLN A 54 14.44 19.43 -0.38
CA GLN A 54 15.21 19.24 -1.60
C GLN A 54 14.39 19.63 -2.85
N LEU A 55 13.16 19.11 -2.95
CA LEU A 55 12.29 19.38 -4.09
C LEU A 55 11.90 20.87 -4.20
N ARG A 56 11.67 21.54 -3.07
CA ARG A 56 11.44 23.00 -3.06
C ARG A 56 12.65 23.77 -3.54
N ALA A 57 13.85 23.36 -3.12
CA ALA A 57 15.10 23.95 -3.58
C ALA A 57 15.32 23.73 -5.09
N ASP A 58 14.84 22.60 -5.64
CA ASP A 58 14.86 22.28 -7.06
C ASP A 58 13.72 22.96 -7.86
N GLY A 59 12.94 23.86 -7.21
CA GLY A 59 11.90 24.66 -7.89
C GLY A 59 10.54 23.99 -8.03
N TYR A 60 10.27 22.88 -7.33
CA TYR A 60 8.96 22.25 -7.33
C TYR A 60 7.99 22.90 -6.35
N ALA A 61 6.72 23.02 -6.74
CA ALA A 61 5.61 23.15 -5.81
C ALA A 61 5.38 21.78 -5.13
N VAL A 62 5.45 21.74 -3.79
CA VAL A 62 5.43 20.51 -3.01
C VAL A 62 4.17 20.46 -2.16
N PHE A 63 3.41 19.37 -2.30
CA PHE A 63 2.19 19.07 -1.55
C PHE A 63 2.44 17.85 -0.66
N LEU A 64 2.09 17.96 0.62
CA LEU A 64 2.35 16.91 1.61
C LEU A 64 1.05 16.22 2.04
N GLU A 65 1.17 14.99 2.43
CA GLU A 65 0.16 14.09 3.03
C GLU A 65 -1.32 14.52 2.92
N GLY A 66 -1.81 15.36 3.84
CA GLY A 66 -3.21 15.79 3.92
C GLY A 66 -3.70 16.60 2.71
N GLN A 67 -2.79 17.06 1.84
CA GLN A 67 -3.13 17.69 0.56
C GLN A 67 -3.26 16.66 -0.57
N ASN A 68 -2.78 15.42 -0.34
CA ASN A 68 -2.70 14.32 -1.30
C ASN A 68 -3.63 13.15 -0.93
N ASP A 69 -4.56 13.37 0.00
CA ASP A 69 -5.53 12.36 0.37
C ASP A 69 -6.65 12.24 -0.69
N PHE A 70 -7.15 11.04 -0.84
CA PHE A 70 -8.26 10.77 -1.73
C PHE A 70 -9.14 9.61 -1.27
N VAL A 71 -10.37 9.64 -1.72
CA VAL A 71 -11.32 8.52 -1.66
C VAL A 71 -11.96 8.35 -3.02
N VAL A 72 -11.88 7.15 -3.58
CA VAL A 72 -12.54 6.77 -4.84
C VAL A 72 -13.57 5.70 -4.56
N THR A 73 -14.73 5.83 -5.18
CA THR A 73 -15.75 4.77 -5.18
C THR A 73 -15.81 4.15 -6.57
N GLY A 74 -15.57 2.86 -6.65
CA GLY A 74 -15.70 2.07 -7.87
C GLY A 74 -17.15 1.85 -8.27
N ALA A 75 -17.39 1.42 -9.50
CA ALA A 75 -18.73 1.09 -10.00
C ALA A 75 -19.41 -0.04 -9.21
N ASN A 76 -18.63 -0.93 -8.62
CA ASN A 76 -19.07 -2.00 -7.73
C ASN A 76 -19.32 -1.56 -6.27
N GLY A 77 -19.26 -0.24 -5.98
CA GLY A 77 -19.44 0.32 -4.64
C GLY A 77 -18.19 0.23 -3.73
N ALA A 78 -17.13 -0.46 -4.13
CA ALA A 78 -15.90 -0.53 -3.36
C ALA A 78 -15.26 0.86 -3.21
N LYS A 79 -14.80 1.18 -1.99
CA LYS A 79 -14.12 2.45 -1.70
C LYS A 79 -12.64 2.20 -1.49
N LEU A 80 -11.80 2.91 -2.25
CA LEU A 80 -10.36 2.95 -2.09
C LEU A 80 -9.92 4.31 -1.57
N SER A 81 -9.20 4.31 -0.45
CA SER A 81 -8.64 5.51 0.17
C SER A 81 -7.12 5.45 0.13
N GLY A 82 -6.49 6.58 -0.06
CA GLY A 82 -5.04 6.70 -0.02
C GLY A 82 -4.59 8.10 0.37
N LYS A 83 -3.35 8.18 0.80
CA LYS A 83 -2.69 9.43 1.16
C LYS A 83 -1.22 9.29 0.78
N ALA A 84 -0.80 10.00 -0.27
CA ALA A 84 0.59 9.98 -0.71
C ALA A 84 1.42 10.94 0.15
N ASP A 85 2.66 10.57 0.46
CA ASP A 85 3.53 11.36 1.33
C ASP A 85 3.86 12.71 0.69
N ILE A 86 4.29 12.71 -0.58
CA ILE A 86 4.68 13.89 -1.32
C ILE A 86 4.12 13.83 -2.75
N VAL A 87 3.60 14.95 -3.22
CA VAL A 87 3.44 15.25 -4.64
C VAL A 87 4.27 16.49 -4.95
N ALA A 88 5.10 16.44 -5.97
CA ALA A 88 5.95 17.52 -6.41
C ALA A 88 5.66 17.86 -7.88
N ILE A 89 5.44 19.14 -8.18
CA ILE A 89 4.99 19.61 -9.49
C ILE A 89 5.76 20.85 -9.87
N ASN A 90 6.26 20.87 -11.12
CA ASN A 90 6.73 22.09 -11.78
C ASN A 90 6.13 22.17 -13.20
N GLU A 91 6.66 23.06 -14.05
CA GLU A 91 6.17 23.24 -15.42
C GLU A 91 6.45 22.02 -16.31
N GLU A 92 7.56 21.31 -16.08
CA GLU A 92 8.07 20.24 -16.96
C GLU A 92 7.76 18.84 -16.39
N ASP A 93 7.65 18.70 -15.04
CA ASP A 93 7.60 17.41 -14.38
C ASP A 93 6.55 17.37 -13.26
N SER A 94 6.03 16.17 -13.02
CA SER A 94 5.12 15.89 -11.92
C SER A 94 5.40 14.52 -11.33
N CYS A 95 5.71 14.47 -10.05
CA CYS A 95 6.15 13.26 -9.36
C CYS A 95 5.30 13.00 -8.11
N VAL A 96 4.93 11.73 -7.88
CA VAL A 96 4.44 11.26 -6.59
C VAL A 96 5.50 10.42 -5.92
N ILE A 97 5.74 10.67 -4.63
CA ILE A 97 6.81 10.05 -3.86
C ILE A 97 6.20 9.42 -2.61
N ASP A 98 6.61 8.20 -2.33
CA ASP A 98 6.29 7.46 -1.12
C ASP A 98 7.61 7.17 -0.38
N CYS A 99 7.69 7.59 0.88
CA CYS A 99 8.90 7.50 1.71
C CYS A 99 8.88 6.24 2.57
N LYS A 100 9.98 5.52 2.60
CA LYS A 100 10.11 4.26 3.34
C LYS A 100 11.36 4.26 4.23
N THR A 101 11.15 4.01 5.51
CA THR A 101 12.24 3.87 6.51
C THR A 101 12.67 2.42 6.72
N GLY A 102 11.94 1.46 6.13
CA GLY A 102 12.22 0.02 6.22
C GLY A 102 13.03 -0.51 5.06
N LYS A 103 13.18 -1.85 5.02
CA LYS A 103 13.81 -2.56 3.90
C LYS A 103 12.93 -2.52 2.66
N GLU A 104 13.55 -2.47 1.48
CA GLU A 104 12.87 -2.54 0.18
C GLU A 104 11.96 -3.77 0.07
N ARG A 105 10.75 -3.55 -0.50
CA ARG A 105 9.76 -4.59 -0.82
C ARG A 105 9.14 -4.31 -2.19
N HIS A 106 8.74 -5.35 -2.88
CA HIS A 106 8.02 -5.18 -4.16
C HIS A 106 6.68 -4.47 -3.97
N SER A 107 6.01 -4.67 -2.84
CA SER A 107 4.77 -3.98 -2.47
C SER A 107 4.89 -2.47 -2.37
N ASP A 108 6.08 -1.92 -2.11
CA ASP A 108 6.28 -0.47 -2.00
C ASP A 108 6.10 0.22 -3.37
N LYS A 109 6.57 -0.42 -4.46
CA LYS A 109 6.35 0.07 -5.83
C LYS A 109 4.86 0.08 -6.20
N LEU A 110 4.10 -0.92 -5.76
CA LEU A 110 2.66 -1.00 -6.02
C LEU A 110 1.88 0.14 -5.34
N GLN A 111 2.32 0.58 -4.19
CA GLN A 111 1.73 1.71 -3.49
C GLN A 111 1.84 2.98 -4.34
N VAL A 112 3.02 3.24 -4.89
CA VAL A 112 3.26 4.38 -5.77
C VAL A 112 2.46 4.26 -7.08
N LEU A 113 2.40 3.08 -7.71
CA LEU A 113 1.57 2.85 -8.91
C LEU A 113 0.09 3.17 -8.66
N LEU A 114 -0.44 2.80 -7.48
CA LEU A 114 -1.80 3.13 -7.09
C LEU A 114 -2.00 4.65 -6.96
N TYR A 115 -1.03 5.37 -6.40
CA TYR A 115 -1.07 6.83 -6.32
C TYR A 115 -0.96 7.47 -7.71
N MET A 116 -0.06 7.01 -8.58
CA MET A 116 0.07 7.48 -9.96
C MET A 116 -1.22 7.31 -10.75
N LEU A 117 -1.98 6.24 -10.49
CA LEU A 117 -3.27 5.97 -11.13
C LEU A 117 -4.40 6.86 -10.57
N MET A 118 -4.45 7.07 -9.25
CA MET A 118 -5.61 7.67 -8.57
C MET A 118 -5.52 9.20 -8.46
N LEU A 119 -4.36 9.75 -8.12
CA LEU A 119 -4.19 11.18 -7.86
C LEU A 119 -4.61 12.07 -9.05
N PRO A 120 -4.27 11.76 -10.32
CA PRO A 120 -4.69 12.56 -11.46
C PRO A 120 -6.21 12.62 -11.68
N ARG A 121 -6.97 11.71 -11.06
CA ARG A 121 -8.42 11.61 -11.18
C ARG A 121 -9.16 12.27 -10.01
N THR A 122 -8.48 12.46 -8.88
CA THR A 122 -9.14 12.77 -7.60
C THR A 122 -8.63 14.04 -6.95
N VAL A 123 -7.36 14.38 -7.12
CA VAL A 123 -6.71 15.50 -6.44
C VAL A 123 -6.50 16.66 -7.41
N ASN A 124 -6.96 17.84 -7.05
CA ASN A 124 -7.04 18.98 -7.96
C ASN A 124 -5.69 19.39 -8.57
N HIS A 125 -4.62 19.48 -7.77
CA HIS A 125 -3.30 19.87 -8.26
C HIS A 125 -2.64 18.80 -9.16
N CYS A 126 -3.13 17.55 -9.10
CA CYS A 126 -2.68 16.45 -9.96
C CYS A 126 -3.54 16.28 -11.23
N ARG A 127 -4.68 16.99 -11.31
CA ARG A 127 -5.69 16.73 -12.35
C ARG A 127 -5.13 16.87 -13.76
N GLY A 128 -5.32 15.81 -14.56
CA GLY A 128 -4.87 15.77 -15.96
C GLY A 128 -3.37 15.64 -16.15
N ARG A 129 -2.57 15.50 -15.08
CA ARG A 129 -1.13 15.30 -15.17
C ARG A 129 -0.78 13.83 -15.33
N VAL A 130 0.35 13.58 -15.98
CA VAL A 130 1.01 12.28 -15.98
C VAL A 130 2.05 12.32 -14.87
N LEU A 131 1.88 11.48 -13.86
CA LEU A 131 2.81 11.43 -12.73
C LEU A 131 3.85 10.34 -12.97
N ARG A 132 5.14 10.66 -12.84
CA ARG A 132 6.14 9.64 -12.55
C ARG A 132 6.11 9.30 -11.06
N GLY A 133 6.64 8.14 -10.70
CA GLY A 133 6.69 7.69 -9.32
C GLY A 133 8.10 7.63 -8.74
N GLU A 134 8.21 7.73 -7.43
CA GLU A 134 9.45 7.51 -6.69
C GLU A 134 9.14 6.77 -5.38
N VAL A 135 9.81 5.63 -5.12
CA VAL A 135 9.92 5.11 -3.76
C VAL A 135 11.23 5.62 -3.18
N ARG A 136 11.15 6.42 -2.12
CA ARG A 136 12.28 7.04 -1.46
C ARG A 136 12.63 6.30 -0.18
N TYR A 137 13.76 5.60 -0.20
CA TYR A 137 14.37 5.02 1.00
C TYR A 137 15.36 6.00 1.62
N THR A 138 15.85 5.70 2.81
CA THR A 138 16.84 6.53 3.51
C THR A 138 18.16 6.65 2.76
N ASP A 139 18.56 5.62 2.03
CA ASP A 139 19.87 5.46 1.39
C ASP A 139 19.80 5.41 -0.15
N HIS A 140 18.63 5.15 -0.73
CA HIS A 140 18.47 5.04 -2.18
C HIS A 140 17.06 5.43 -2.67
N VAL A 141 16.89 5.47 -3.98
CA VAL A 141 15.64 5.82 -4.65
C VAL A 141 15.34 4.79 -5.72
N ILE A 142 14.07 4.43 -5.84
CA ILE A 142 13.57 3.61 -6.95
C ILE A 142 12.63 4.47 -7.80
N PRO A 143 13.04 4.89 -9.00
CA PRO A 143 12.15 5.59 -9.91
C PRO A 143 11.15 4.63 -10.55
N ILE A 144 9.96 5.14 -10.83
CA ILE A 144 8.87 4.41 -11.49
C ILE A 144 8.38 5.23 -12.68
N ASP A 145 8.53 4.66 -13.86
CA ASP A 145 8.09 5.29 -15.11
C ASP A 145 6.56 5.30 -15.21
N PRO A 146 5.95 6.37 -15.76
CA PRO A 146 4.51 6.44 -15.97
C PRO A 146 3.91 5.27 -16.74
N SER A 147 4.64 4.68 -17.68
CA SER A 147 4.20 3.52 -18.48
C SER A 147 3.95 2.26 -17.64
N ALA A 148 4.48 2.19 -16.39
CA ALA A 148 4.21 1.09 -15.47
C ALA A 148 2.74 1.05 -14.99
N VAL A 149 1.97 2.15 -15.14
CA VAL A 149 0.52 2.17 -14.93
C VAL A 149 -0.19 1.63 -16.19
N ASP A 150 0.19 0.44 -16.60
CA ASP A 150 -0.30 -0.24 -17.80
C ASP A 150 -1.68 -0.90 -17.61
N ASP A 151 -2.20 -1.50 -18.66
CA ASP A 151 -3.52 -2.16 -18.61
C ASP A 151 -3.47 -3.48 -17.83
N LYS A 152 -2.31 -4.14 -17.75
CA LYS A 152 -2.12 -5.34 -16.91
C LYS A 152 -2.24 -4.97 -15.43
N PHE A 153 -1.57 -3.89 -14.99
CA PHE A 153 -1.70 -3.39 -13.64
C PHE A 153 -3.15 -3.00 -13.31
N LYS A 154 -3.82 -2.26 -14.21
CA LYS A 154 -5.22 -1.85 -14.02
C LYS A 154 -6.18 -3.04 -13.95
N ALA A 155 -5.98 -4.07 -14.78
CA ALA A 155 -6.78 -5.29 -14.77
C ALA A 155 -6.58 -6.07 -13.46
N MET A 156 -5.34 -6.21 -13.00
CA MET A 156 -5.01 -6.83 -11.73
C MET A 156 -5.66 -6.09 -10.55
N LEU A 157 -5.54 -4.77 -10.50
CA LEU A 157 -6.20 -3.95 -9.48
C LEU A 157 -7.71 -4.17 -9.47
N ARG A 158 -8.35 -4.16 -10.64
CA ARG A 158 -9.81 -4.39 -10.77
C ARG A 158 -10.20 -5.73 -10.18
N THR A 159 -9.47 -6.82 -10.51
CA THR A 159 -9.72 -8.15 -9.95
C THR A 159 -9.71 -8.17 -8.42
N TYR A 160 -8.74 -7.51 -7.80
CA TYR A 160 -8.67 -7.45 -6.34
C TYR A 160 -9.74 -6.55 -5.73
N MET A 161 -10.09 -5.45 -6.38
CA MET A 161 -11.18 -4.58 -5.94
C MET A 161 -12.53 -5.29 -6.02
N ASP A 162 -12.79 -6.04 -7.10
CA ASP A 162 -14.03 -6.82 -7.26
C ASP A 162 -14.12 -7.96 -6.23
N MET A 163 -13.02 -8.67 -6.00
CA MET A 163 -12.94 -9.70 -4.96
C MET A 163 -13.19 -9.11 -3.56
N ALA A 164 -12.57 -7.98 -3.26
CA ALA A 164 -12.72 -7.33 -1.95
C ALA A 164 -14.12 -6.70 -1.75
N ALA A 165 -14.85 -6.40 -2.82
CA ALA A 165 -16.22 -5.89 -2.77
C ALA A 165 -17.30 -6.99 -2.81
N SER A 166 -16.90 -8.25 -3.13
CA SER A 166 -17.83 -9.37 -3.27
C SER A 166 -18.49 -9.72 -1.93
N ASP A 167 -19.77 -10.07 -1.97
CA ASP A 167 -20.48 -10.63 -0.81
C ASP A 167 -19.98 -12.05 -0.43
N GLN A 168 -19.26 -12.71 -1.35
CA GLN A 168 -18.67 -14.02 -1.11
C GLN A 168 -17.23 -13.89 -0.65
N ALA A 169 -16.95 -14.39 0.55
CA ALA A 169 -15.59 -14.45 1.08
C ALA A 169 -14.72 -15.42 0.26
N PRO A 170 -13.51 -15.00 -0.15
CA PRO A 170 -12.56 -15.94 -0.74
C PRO A 170 -12.08 -16.96 0.31
N PRO A 171 -11.53 -18.11 -0.12
CA PRO A 171 -10.95 -19.07 0.81
C PRO A 171 -9.85 -18.45 1.68
N LYS A 172 -9.80 -18.88 2.94
CA LYS A 172 -8.67 -18.58 3.83
C LYS A 172 -7.46 -19.40 3.38
N ALA A 173 -6.28 -18.81 3.52
CA ALA A 173 -5.00 -19.46 3.27
C ALA A 173 -4.05 -19.20 4.45
N PRO A 174 -4.34 -19.78 5.64
CA PRO A 174 -3.55 -19.51 6.82
C PRO A 174 -2.16 -20.14 6.69
N SER A 175 -1.13 -19.37 7.08
CA SER A 175 0.22 -19.86 7.25
C SER A 175 0.87 -19.13 8.44
N HIS A 176 1.73 -19.81 9.20
CA HIS A 176 2.42 -19.16 10.32
C HIS A 176 3.20 -17.92 9.87
N SER A 177 3.85 -17.98 8.69
CA SER A 177 4.62 -16.87 8.14
C SER A 177 3.81 -15.59 7.88
N GLU A 178 2.53 -15.73 7.51
CA GLU A 178 1.63 -14.59 7.29
C GLU A 178 0.79 -14.26 8.53
N CYS A 179 0.30 -15.27 9.25
CA CYS A 179 -0.57 -15.08 10.41
C CYS A 179 0.11 -14.30 11.54
N ARG A 180 1.42 -14.50 11.77
CA ARG A 180 2.18 -13.74 12.78
C ARG A 180 2.21 -12.22 12.53
N PHE A 181 1.96 -11.77 11.28
CA PHE A 181 1.86 -10.36 10.91
C PHE A 181 0.42 -9.92 10.61
N CYS A 182 -0.55 -10.80 10.85
CA CYS A 182 -1.94 -10.49 10.61
C CYS A 182 -2.55 -9.83 11.85
N GLU A 183 -3.22 -8.69 11.64
CA GLU A 183 -3.89 -7.96 12.72
C GLU A 183 -5.23 -8.55 13.15
N ILE A 184 -5.74 -9.57 12.43
CA ILE A 184 -7.02 -10.22 12.75
C ILE A 184 -6.79 -11.26 13.84
N THR A 185 -7.59 -11.20 14.91
CA THR A 185 -7.46 -12.11 16.06
C THR A 185 -7.96 -13.51 15.75
N SER A 186 -7.64 -14.48 16.62
CA SER A 186 -8.18 -15.85 16.54
C SER A 186 -9.69 -15.91 16.78
N ALA A 187 -10.27 -14.91 17.44
CA ALA A 187 -11.73 -14.80 17.62
C ALA A 187 -12.44 -14.60 16.27
N ASP A 188 -11.87 -13.78 15.38
CA ASP A 188 -12.40 -13.51 14.04
C ASP A 188 -11.89 -14.50 12.99
N CYS A 189 -10.70 -15.09 13.19
CA CYS A 189 -10.11 -16.10 12.32
C CYS A 189 -9.67 -17.34 13.11
N PRO A 190 -10.58 -18.28 13.40
CA PRO A 190 -10.22 -19.50 14.14
C PRO A 190 -9.17 -20.38 13.45
N GLU A 191 -8.96 -20.23 12.14
CA GLU A 191 -7.94 -20.93 11.37
C GLU A 191 -6.56 -20.29 11.43
N ARG A 192 -6.41 -19.19 12.19
CA ARG A 192 -5.14 -18.50 12.39
C ARG A 192 -4.09 -19.45 12.98
N ILE A 193 -2.86 -19.37 12.44
CA ILE A 193 -1.72 -20.18 12.89
C ILE A 193 -0.76 -19.26 13.64
N ASP A 194 -0.80 -19.30 14.96
CA ASP A 194 0.05 -18.45 15.83
C ASP A 194 1.41 -19.10 16.12
N GLU A 195 1.48 -20.45 16.14
CA GLU A 195 2.72 -21.20 16.36
C GLU A 195 3.19 -21.93 15.10
N PRO A 196 4.49 -22.06 14.86
CA PRO A 196 4.98 -22.86 13.75
C PRO A 196 4.53 -24.31 13.95
N THR A 197 3.90 -24.90 12.93
CA THR A 197 3.65 -26.34 12.90
C THR A 197 5.00 -27.04 13.02
N ALA A 198 5.15 -27.94 14.03
CA ALA A 198 6.35 -28.78 14.12
C ALA A 198 6.52 -29.50 12.78
N ALA A 199 7.67 -29.31 12.15
CA ALA A 199 8.01 -30.11 10.96
C ALA A 199 7.92 -31.58 11.38
N THR A 200 6.96 -32.31 10.84
CA THR A 200 6.96 -33.77 10.93
C THR A 200 8.21 -34.23 10.18
N GLU A 201 9.14 -34.83 10.88
CA GLU A 201 10.40 -35.40 10.35
C GLU A 201 10.15 -36.58 9.38
N THR A 202 9.24 -36.48 8.44
CA THR A 202 8.87 -37.58 7.52
C THR A 202 8.95 -37.21 6.05
N ASP A 203 9.65 -36.15 5.67
CA ASP A 203 10.00 -35.93 4.27
C ASP A 203 11.52 -35.80 4.09
N LEU A 204 12.21 -36.92 4.32
CA LEU A 204 13.46 -37.26 3.64
C LEU A 204 13.06 -37.88 2.30
N PHE A 205 13.10 -37.06 1.22
CA PHE A 205 12.85 -37.26 -0.23
C PHE A 205 11.51 -36.78 -0.72
#